data_5e67f67c939360f0583ab7f095df14d4
#
_entry.id   5e67f67c939360f0583ab7f095df14d4
#
_cell.length_a   1.000
_cell.length_b   1.000
_cell.length_c   1.000
_cell.angle_alpha   90.00
_cell.angle_beta   90.00
_cell.angle_gamma   90.00
#
_symmetry.space_group_name_H-M   'P 1'
#
loop_
_entity.id
_entity.type
_entity.pdbx_description
1 polymer ?
#
loop_
_entity_poly.entity_id
_entity_poly.type
_entity_poly.pdbx_seq_one_letter_code
_entity_poly.pdbx_strand_id
1 'polypeptide(L)'
;MAESLNSFKIFHIEILLHINSLLKKDDVVARVATWLSSQGIIGKESVITKFDDDLLSEHIKSIKIYENDYKTVNGEYPEVRYYVYSFNSTAPEIEESEDEQQISTQWILPTQEFQNLWDSLIYDSNVKDELINYVGTALDFSDKSVDPTIVSWNRIVLLHGPPGTGKTSLYEVETLARSRSSSLNGNEPSDALRVVNAVLTHLDMIKRYPNVLILTTSNITDAIDVALIDRADIKQYIGLPSIEAIYQIYSTCIKELQQCGIICTRELLLPLHRLRISAENEQHEPRLNESRSLKLRTIAEQSVGLSGRTLRKMPFIACALFIKTKLVSLEVFLDALSKAVEKHWQDVKNLHVHV
;
A
#
# COMPACT_ATOMS: atom_id res chain seq x y z
N MET A 1 -7.73 -34.10 -25.12
CA MET A 1 -6.44 -34.19 -24.40
C MET A 1 -6.25 -32.87 -23.70
N ALA A 2 -6.34 -32.87 -22.36
CA ALA A 2 -6.08 -31.64 -21.59
C ALA A 2 -4.56 -31.47 -21.52
N GLU A 3 -4.02 -30.46 -22.17
CA GLU A 3 -2.63 -30.07 -21.99
C GLU A 3 -2.43 -29.65 -20.53
N SER A 4 -1.54 -30.34 -19.84
CA SER A 4 -1.12 -29.99 -18.49
C SER A 4 -0.41 -28.63 -18.55
N LEU A 5 -1.08 -27.59 -18.06
CA LEU A 5 -0.49 -26.29 -17.80
C LEU A 5 0.59 -26.48 -16.72
N ASN A 6 1.85 -26.50 -17.12
CA ASN A 6 2.96 -26.44 -16.18
C ASN A 6 3.06 -24.99 -15.68
N SER A 7 2.94 -24.79 -14.37
CA SER A 7 3.23 -23.52 -13.74
C SER A 7 4.75 -23.37 -13.60
N PHE A 8 5.30 -22.32 -14.18
CA PHE A 8 6.71 -21.94 -14.01
C PHE A 8 6.82 -20.82 -13.00
N LYS A 9 7.86 -20.89 -12.19
CA LYS A 9 8.17 -19.87 -11.18
C LYS A 9 9.12 -18.86 -11.79
N ILE A 10 8.75 -17.58 -11.76
CA ILE A 10 9.63 -16.48 -12.12
C ILE A 10 10.11 -15.85 -10.82
N PHE A 11 11.43 -15.71 -10.68
CA PHE A 11 12.03 -15.01 -9.56
C PHE A 11 12.33 -13.57 -9.95
N HIS A 12 11.79 -12.65 -9.17
CA HIS A 12 12.06 -11.23 -9.28
C HIS A 12 13.05 -10.84 -8.20
N ILE A 13 14.18 -10.27 -8.59
CA ILE A 13 15.25 -9.84 -7.69
C ILE A 13 15.38 -8.32 -7.80
N GLU A 14 14.95 -7.62 -6.77
CA GLU A 14 15.12 -6.18 -6.64
C GLU A 14 16.41 -5.86 -5.90
N ILE A 15 17.25 -5.05 -6.52
CA ILE A 15 18.55 -4.62 -5.99
C ILE A 15 18.49 -3.13 -5.77
N LEU A 16 18.44 -2.72 -4.50
CA LEU A 16 18.51 -1.33 -4.11
C LEU A 16 19.97 -0.93 -3.86
N LEU A 17 20.45 0.01 -4.64
CA LEU A 17 21.80 0.56 -4.49
C LEU A 17 21.83 1.66 -3.42
N HIS A 18 23.03 1.89 -2.86
CA HIS A 18 23.32 3.13 -2.14
C HIS A 18 23.30 4.33 -3.09
N ILE A 19 22.84 5.50 -2.61
CA ILE A 19 22.66 6.72 -3.42
C ILE A 19 23.96 7.13 -4.15
N ASN A 20 25.10 6.86 -3.54
CA ASN A 20 26.42 7.24 -4.07
C ASN A 20 27.08 6.14 -4.91
N SER A 21 26.37 5.05 -5.22
CA SER A 21 26.93 3.96 -6.02
C SER A 21 27.07 4.38 -7.48
N LEU A 22 28.30 4.26 -8.01
CA LEU A 22 28.63 4.56 -9.41
C LEU A 22 28.72 3.29 -10.27
N LEU A 23 28.39 2.13 -9.74
CA LEU A 23 28.43 0.88 -10.49
C LEU A 23 27.39 0.85 -11.60
N LYS A 24 27.79 0.30 -12.74
CA LYS A 24 26.86 0.04 -13.84
C LYS A 24 25.89 -1.08 -13.46
N LYS A 25 24.64 -0.96 -13.93
CA LYS A 25 23.59 -1.94 -13.61
C LYS A 25 23.98 -3.37 -13.99
N ASP A 26 24.61 -3.56 -15.15
CA ASP A 26 25.00 -4.88 -15.65
C ASP A 26 26.07 -5.54 -14.76
N ASP A 27 27.04 -4.75 -14.28
CA ASP A 27 28.10 -5.25 -13.37
C ASP A 27 27.50 -5.66 -12.02
N VAL A 28 26.53 -4.90 -11.53
CA VAL A 28 25.78 -5.21 -10.29
C VAL A 28 25.00 -6.51 -10.45
N VAL A 29 24.27 -6.67 -11.56
CA VAL A 29 23.50 -7.88 -11.84
C VAL A 29 24.41 -9.11 -11.90
N ALA A 30 25.51 -9.04 -12.64
CA ALA A 30 26.46 -10.14 -12.76
C ALA A 30 27.04 -10.56 -11.40
N ARG A 31 27.40 -9.57 -10.56
CA ARG A 31 27.97 -9.83 -9.23
C ARG A 31 26.94 -10.44 -8.29
N VAL A 32 25.72 -9.86 -8.25
CA VAL A 32 24.63 -10.37 -7.42
C VAL A 32 24.22 -11.76 -7.84
N ALA A 33 24.11 -12.05 -9.14
CA ALA A 33 23.78 -13.38 -9.65
C ALA A 33 24.82 -14.42 -9.20
N THR A 34 26.10 -14.10 -9.30
CA THR A 34 27.19 -14.96 -8.85
C THR A 34 27.11 -15.20 -7.34
N TRP A 35 26.90 -14.16 -6.56
CA TRP A 35 26.83 -14.22 -5.11
C TRP A 35 25.61 -15.04 -4.65
N LEU A 36 24.41 -14.77 -5.17
CA LEU A 36 23.18 -15.53 -4.84
C LEU A 36 23.32 -17.02 -5.19
N SER A 37 23.96 -17.34 -6.31
CA SER A 37 24.26 -18.73 -6.72
C SER A 37 25.21 -19.41 -5.73
N SER A 38 26.22 -18.71 -5.22
CA SER A 38 27.16 -19.25 -4.23
C SER A 38 26.53 -19.52 -2.88
N GLN A 39 25.52 -18.73 -2.50
CA GLN A 39 24.81 -18.85 -1.22
C GLN A 39 23.66 -19.87 -1.27
N GLY A 40 23.27 -20.36 -2.45
CA GLY A 40 22.14 -21.28 -2.60
C GLY A 40 20.80 -20.70 -2.17
N ILE A 41 20.61 -19.37 -2.23
CA ILE A 41 19.47 -18.65 -1.69
C ILE A 41 18.33 -18.57 -2.73
N ILE A 42 18.59 -18.85 -4.00
CA ILE A 42 17.57 -18.79 -5.07
C ILE A 42 16.47 -19.79 -4.76
N GLY A 43 15.26 -19.32 -4.45
CA GLY A 43 14.08 -20.16 -4.19
C GLY A 43 13.33 -19.85 -2.89
N LYS A 44 13.68 -18.79 -2.16
CA LYS A 44 12.93 -18.34 -0.98
C LYS A 44 12.73 -16.82 -1.01
N GLU A 45 11.50 -16.39 -0.79
CA GLU A 45 11.23 -14.98 -0.52
C GLU A 45 12.08 -14.51 0.66
N SER A 46 12.92 -13.52 0.41
CA SER A 46 13.84 -13.03 1.43
C SER A 46 14.26 -11.59 1.17
N VAL A 47 14.55 -10.88 2.25
CA VAL A 47 15.16 -9.55 2.21
C VAL A 47 16.56 -9.65 2.84
N ILE A 48 17.57 -9.37 2.05
CA ILE A 48 18.97 -9.47 2.44
C ILE A 48 19.54 -8.06 2.55
N THR A 49 20.08 -7.73 3.72
CA THR A 49 20.66 -6.40 4.02
C THR A 49 22.10 -6.49 4.49
N LYS A 50 22.65 -7.71 4.66
CA LYS A 50 24.03 -7.93 5.06
C LYS A 50 24.70 -8.85 4.06
N PHE A 51 25.86 -8.47 3.60
CA PHE A 51 26.64 -9.17 2.58
C PHE A 51 28.01 -9.50 3.15
N ASP A 52 28.52 -10.67 2.81
CA ASP A 52 29.88 -11.13 3.10
C ASP A 52 30.90 -10.77 1.98
N ASP A 53 30.42 -10.02 0.98
CA ASP A 53 31.21 -9.47 -0.13
C ASP A 53 31.38 -7.96 0.08
N ASP A 54 32.60 -7.48 0.11
CA ASP A 54 32.95 -6.07 0.39
C ASP A 54 32.34 -5.12 -0.65
N LEU A 55 32.37 -5.49 -1.95
CA LEU A 55 31.80 -4.68 -3.01
C LEU A 55 30.26 -4.62 -2.91
N LEU A 56 29.60 -5.73 -2.58
CA LEU A 56 28.16 -5.73 -2.39
C LEU A 56 27.79 -4.89 -1.16
N SER A 57 28.56 -4.99 -0.06
CA SER A 57 28.31 -4.20 1.15
C SER A 57 28.52 -2.70 0.93
N GLU A 58 29.47 -2.29 0.07
CA GLU A 58 29.74 -0.88 -0.22
C GLU A 58 28.67 -0.25 -1.13
N HIS A 59 28.14 -1.02 -2.09
CA HIS A 59 27.29 -0.47 -3.15
C HIS A 59 25.81 -0.83 -3.04
N ILE A 60 25.45 -1.91 -2.34
CA ILE A 60 24.08 -2.42 -2.26
C ILE A 60 23.51 -2.26 -0.85
N LYS A 61 22.36 -1.58 -0.77
CA LYS A 61 21.62 -1.37 0.48
C LYS A 61 20.80 -2.60 0.86
N SER A 62 20.13 -3.21 -0.12
CA SER A 62 19.32 -4.42 0.09
C SER A 62 19.04 -5.15 -1.20
N ILE A 63 18.84 -6.47 -1.09
CA ILE A 63 18.33 -7.34 -2.15
C ILE A 63 17.03 -7.94 -1.63
N LYS A 64 15.96 -7.80 -2.41
CA LYS A 64 14.65 -8.44 -2.14
C LYS A 64 14.39 -9.48 -3.22
N ILE A 65 14.00 -10.68 -2.81
CA ILE A 65 13.67 -11.80 -3.70
C ILE A 65 12.20 -12.13 -3.53
N TYR A 66 11.45 -12.13 -4.65
CA TYR A 66 10.05 -12.53 -4.69
C TYR A 66 9.87 -13.66 -5.66
N GLU A 67 8.89 -14.50 -5.39
CA GLU A 67 8.46 -15.58 -6.25
C GLU A 67 7.04 -15.31 -6.74
N ASN A 68 6.83 -15.33 -8.07
CA ASN A 68 5.50 -15.25 -8.66
C ASN A 68 5.22 -16.49 -9.52
N ASP A 69 4.03 -17.07 -9.35
CA ASP A 69 3.53 -18.16 -10.19
C ASP A 69 2.97 -17.59 -11.50
N TYR A 70 3.64 -17.86 -12.62
CA TYR A 70 3.10 -17.61 -13.96
C TYR A 70 2.71 -18.91 -14.64
N LYS A 71 1.51 -18.94 -15.24
CA LYS A 71 1.09 -20.01 -16.11
C LYS A 71 1.57 -19.72 -17.53
N THR A 72 2.56 -20.46 -18.01
CA THR A 72 3.02 -20.39 -19.39
C THR A 72 2.63 -21.63 -20.18
N VAL A 73 2.37 -21.44 -21.49
CA VAL A 73 1.97 -22.52 -22.40
C VAL A 73 3.19 -23.29 -22.94
N ASN A 74 4.40 -22.74 -22.84
CA ASN A 74 5.63 -23.35 -23.34
C ASN A 74 6.67 -23.50 -22.23
N GLY A 75 7.08 -24.76 -21.98
CA GLY A 75 7.94 -25.16 -20.89
C GLY A 75 9.39 -24.66 -21.00
N GLU A 76 9.67 -23.45 -20.53
CA GLU A 76 11.01 -22.91 -20.37
C GLU A 76 11.39 -22.82 -18.88
N TYR A 77 12.70 -22.83 -18.60
CA TYR A 77 13.31 -22.82 -17.25
C TYR A 77 12.91 -21.58 -16.43
N PRO A 78 13.02 -21.63 -15.09
CA PRO A 78 12.69 -20.48 -14.24
C PRO A 78 13.48 -19.24 -14.66
N GLU A 79 12.77 -18.22 -15.11
CA GLU A 79 13.36 -16.94 -15.52
C GLU A 79 13.63 -16.11 -14.26
N VAL A 80 14.86 -15.62 -14.11
CA VAL A 80 15.24 -14.68 -13.06
C VAL A 80 15.30 -13.29 -13.65
N ARG A 81 14.51 -12.37 -13.11
CA ARG A 81 14.49 -10.97 -13.54
C ARG A 81 15.12 -10.08 -12.48
N TYR A 82 16.09 -9.28 -12.89
CA TYR A 82 16.82 -8.36 -12.02
C TYR A 82 16.35 -6.94 -12.23
N TYR A 83 16.05 -6.23 -11.15
CA TYR A 83 15.64 -4.83 -11.12
C TYR A 83 16.64 -4.05 -10.27
N VAL A 84 17.48 -3.23 -10.92
CA VAL A 84 18.50 -2.44 -10.23
C VAL A 84 18.09 -0.98 -10.21
N TYR A 85 18.00 -0.39 -9.02
CA TYR A 85 17.61 0.99 -8.84
C TYR A 85 18.30 1.63 -7.62
N SER A 86 18.38 2.95 -7.61
CA SER A 86 18.75 3.77 -6.46
C SER A 86 17.63 4.77 -6.20
N PHE A 87 17.46 5.18 -4.94
CA PHE A 87 16.53 6.26 -4.65
C PHE A 87 17.02 7.59 -5.22
N ASN A 88 16.09 8.34 -5.78
CA ASN A 88 16.33 9.72 -6.14
C ASN A 88 16.46 10.55 -4.85
N SER A 89 17.50 11.37 -4.78
CA SER A 89 17.77 12.28 -3.65
C SER A 89 17.25 13.70 -3.90
N THR A 90 16.68 13.97 -5.07
CA THR A 90 16.12 15.29 -5.40
C THR A 90 14.87 15.52 -4.56
N ALA A 91 14.77 16.68 -3.94
CA ALA A 91 13.52 17.10 -3.28
C ALA A 91 12.39 17.19 -4.31
N PRO A 92 11.13 16.95 -3.90
CA PRO A 92 10.01 17.14 -4.79
C PRO A 92 9.93 18.58 -5.28
N GLU A 93 9.60 18.76 -6.54
CA GLU A 93 9.32 20.08 -7.09
C GLU A 93 7.89 20.48 -6.73
N ILE A 94 7.74 21.68 -6.16
CA ILE A 94 6.45 22.23 -5.76
C ILE A 94 6.10 23.33 -6.74
N GLU A 95 4.92 23.22 -7.35
CA GLU A 95 4.36 24.26 -8.18
C GLU A 95 3.37 25.09 -7.36
N GLU A 96 3.58 26.40 -7.29
CA GLU A 96 2.78 27.32 -6.52
C GLU A 96 1.99 28.27 -7.45
N SER A 97 0.79 28.69 -7.03
CA SER A 97 0.03 29.74 -7.70
C SER A 97 0.61 31.12 -7.43
N GLU A 98 0.12 32.15 -8.16
CA GLU A 98 0.46 33.56 -7.91
C GLU A 98 0.12 34.00 -6.46
N ASP A 99 -0.79 33.32 -5.79
CA ASP A 99 -1.20 33.54 -4.40
C ASP A 99 -0.41 32.68 -3.38
N GLU A 100 0.74 32.10 -3.75
CA GLU A 100 1.59 31.22 -2.93
C GLU A 100 0.86 29.94 -2.45
N GLN A 101 -0.20 29.53 -3.13
CA GLN A 101 -0.88 28.26 -2.84
C GLN A 101 -0.25 27.13 -3.64
N GLN A 102 0.07 26.04 -2.97
CA GLN A 102 0.59 24.84 -3.61
C GLN A 102 -0.46 24.24 -4.55
N ILE A 103 -0.15 24.18 -5.85
CA ILE A 103 -1.01 23.61 -6.88
C ILE A 103 -0.68 22.13 -7.09
N SER A 104 0.61 21.81 -7.25
CA SER A 104 1.06 20.46 -7.52
C SER A 104 2.37 20.14 -6.82
N THR A 105 2.64 18.85 -6.66
CA THR A 105 3.94 18.33 -6.21
C THR A 105 4.39 17.26 -7.17
N GLN A 106 5.61 17.38 -7.69
CA GLN A 106 6.19 16.43 -8.63
C GLN A 106 7.32 15.64 -7.99
N TRP A 107 7.25 14.31 -8.04
CA TRP A 107 8.32 13.41 -7.62
C TRP A 107 8.89 12.63 -8.79
N ILE A 108 10.21 12.43 -8.75
CA ILE A 108 10.88 11.50 -9.64
C ILE A 108 11.09 10.18 -8.88
N LEU A 109 10.45 9.10 -9.34
CA LEU A 109 10.51 7.79 -8.70
C LEU A 109 11.72 6.98 -9.20
N PRO A 110 12.26 6.08 -8.37
CA PRO A 110 11.87 5.80 -6.97
C PRO A 110 12.45 6.82 -5.97
N THR A 111 11.67 7.18 -4.95
CA THR A 111 12.12 8.06 -3.86
C THR A 111 12.04 7.34 -2.51
N GLN A 112 12.89 7.76 -1.57
CA GLN A 112 12.94 7.18 -0.22
C GLN A 112 11.65 7.46 0.55
N GLU A 113 10.96 8.55 0.26
CA GLU A 113 9.71 8.95 0.93
C GLU A 113 8.61 7.89 0.82
N PHE A 114 8.51 7.22 -0.33
CA PHE A 114 7.50 6.18 -0.57
C PHE A 114 7.99 4.76 -0.26
N GLN A 115 9.21 4.62 0.28
CA GLN A 115 9.74 3.31 0.66
C GLN A 115 8.83 2.66 1.72
N ASN A 116 8.44 1.41 1.51
CA ASN A 116 7.56 0.62 2.38
C ASN A 116 6.11 1.16 2.50
N LEU A 117 5.76 2.27 1.84
CA LEU A 117 4.39 2.79 1.88
C LEU A 117 3.41 1.76 1.31
N TRP A 118 3.71 1.21 0.14
CA TRP A 118 2.90 0.19 -0.52
C TRP A 118 2.67 -1.05 0.35
N ASP A 119 3.72 -1.58 0.97
CA ASP A 119 3.65 -2.76 1.83
C ASP A 119 2.91 -2.47 3.13
N SER A 120 2.94 -1.23 3.57
CA SER A 120 2.23 -0.79 4.77
C SER A 120 0.71 -0.77 4.60
N LEU A 121 0.20 -0.59 3.38
CA LEU A 121 -1.23 -0.51 3.11
C LEU A 121 -1.85 -1.92 3.14
N ILE A 122 -2.87 -2.10 3.95
CA ILE A 122 -3.58 -3.37 4.15
C ILE A 122 -5.03 -3.17 3.74
N TYR A 123 -5.50 -3.98 2.79
CA TYR A 123 -6.86 -3.97 2.25
C TYR A 123 -7.47 -5.36 2.33
N ASP A 124 -8.79 -5.43 2.40
CA ASP A 124 -9.55 -6.68 2.38
C ASP A 124 -9.74 -7.24 0.97
N SER A 125 -9.58 -6.39 -0.04
CA SER A 125 -9.73 -6.73 -1.45
C SER A 125 -8.37 -6.79 -2.15
N ASN A 126 -8.34 -7.46 -3.30
CA ASN A 126 -7.16 -7.57 -4.15
C ASN A 126 -6.86 -6.28 -4.94
N VAL A 127 -7.26 -5.11 -4.39
CA VAL A 127 -7.11 -3.82 -5.08
C VAL A 127 -5.68 -3.55 -5.54
N LYS A 128 -4.70 -3.98 -4.76
CA LYS A 128 -3.28 -3.81 -5.13
C LYS A 128 -2.92 -4.61 -6.38
N ASP A 129 -3.31 -5.88 -6.42
CA ASP A 129 -3.00 -6.78 -7.53
C ASP A 129 -3.79 -6.36 -8.78
N GLU A 130 -5.03 -5.94 -8.63
CA GLU A 130 -5.85 -5.40 -9.71
C GLU A 130 -5.23 -4.15 -10.34
N LEU A 131 -4.70 -3.24 -9.51
CA LEU A 131 -4.01 -2.04 -9.99
C LEU A 131 -2.72 -2.36 -10.71
N ILE A 132 -1.88 -3.25 -10.18
CA ILE A 132 -0.63 -3.68 -10.82
C ILE A 132 -0.94 -4.34 -12.16
N ASN A 133 -1.92 -5.25 -12.21
CA ASN A 133 -2.33 -5.93 -13.43
C ASN A 133 -2.89 -4.95 -14.46
N TYR A 134 -3.68 -3.97 -14.02
CA TYR A 134 -4.20 -2.93 -14.90
C TYR A 134 -3.07 -2.07 -15.51
N VAL A 135 -2.13 -1.61 -14.68
CA VAL A 135 -0.97 -0.82 -15.14
C VAL A 135 -0.13 -1.63 -16.14
N GLY A 136 0.17 -2.89 -15.81
CA GLY A 136 0.90 -3.79 -16.69
C GLY A 136 0.20 -3.97 -18.03
N THR A 137 -1.11 -4.23 -18.04
CA THR A 137 -1.90 -4.37 -19.27
C THR A 137 -1.93 -3.08 -20.09
N ALA A 138 -2.07 -1.91 -19.43
CA ALA A 138 -2.07 -0.63 -20.13
C ALA A 138 -0.73 -0.33 -20.81
N LEU A 139 0.39 -0.70 -20.17
CA LEU A 139 1.73 -0.60 -20.76
C LEU A 139 1.90 -1.56 -21.92
N ASP A 140 1.51 -2.83 -21.77
CA ASP A 140 1.58 -3.84 -22.83
C ASP A 140 0.78 -3.44 -24.08
N PHE A 141 -0.41 -2.83 -23.88
CA PHE A 141 -1.23 -2.35 -24.97
C PHE A 141 -0.57 -1.17 -25.71
N SER A 142 0.08 -0.29 -24.94
CA SER A 142 0.84 0.83 -25.52
C SER A 142 2.04 0.34 -26.31
N ASP A 143 2.80 -0.61 -25.79
CA ASP A 143 3.98 -1.19 -26.44
C ASP A 143 3.62 -1.95 -27.72
N LYS A 144 2.49 -2.67 -27.72
CA LYS A 144 1.96 -3.39 -28.89
C LYS A 144 1.23 -2.48 -29.87
N SER A 145 1.15 -1.18 -29.60
CA SER A 145 0.46 -0.19 -30.44
C SER A 145 -0.98 -0.61 -30.78
N VAL A 146 -1.72 -1.11 -29.80
CA VAL A 146 -3.14 -1.47 -29.96
C VAL A 146 -3.91 -0.22 -30.36
N ASP A 147 -4.76 -0.35 -31.37
CA ASP A 147 -5.54 0.79 -31.89
C ASP A 147 -6.61 1.23 -30.86
N PRO A 148 -6.48 2.43 -30.26
CA PRO A 148 -7.39 2.92 -29.25
C PRO A 148 -8.78 3.26 -29.77
N THR A 149 -8.98 3.29 -31.12
CA THR A 149 -10.30 3.50 -31.70
C THR A 149 -11.13 2.22 -31.76
N ILE A 150 -10.46 1.05 -31.70
CA ILE A 150 -11.10 -0.27 -31.71
C ILE A 150 -11.22 -0.81 -30.27
N VAL A 151 -10.13 -0.77 -29.52
CA VAL A 151 -10.10 -1.16 -28.11
C VAL A 151 -9.81 0.08 -27.29
N SER A 152 -10.85 0.63 -26.68
CA SER A 152 -10.73 1.88 -25.91
C SER A 152 -10.34 1.61 -24.47
N TRP A 153 -9.33 2.31 -23.98
CA TRP A 153 -8.98 2.42 -22.56
C TRP A 153 -8.54 3.84 -22.24
N ASN A 154 -8.96 4.33 -21.06
CA ASN A 154 -8.77 5.74 -20.70
C ASN A 154 -7.54 5.98 -19.84
N ARG A 155 -6.99 4.93 -19.25
CA ARG A 155 -5.92 4.98 -18.24
C ARG A 155 -6.27 5.84 -17.04
N ILE A 156 -7.54 5.77 -16.62
CA ILE A 156 -8.06 6.49 -15.46
C ILE A 156 -8.59 5.46 -14.46
N VAL A 157 -8.07 5.54 -13.22
CA VAL A 157 -8.55 4.76 -12.08
C VAL A 157 -9.17 5.70 -11.07
N LEU A 158 -10.35 5.37 -10.58
CA LEU A 158 -11.07 6.10 -9.53
C LEU A 158 -11.16 5.23 -8.28
N LEU A 159 -10.52 5.67 -7.18
CA LEU A 159 -10.72 5.09 -5.86
C LEU A 159 -11.65 5.99 -5.06
N HIS A 160 -12.71 5.41 -4.50
CA HIS A 160 -13.67 6.18 -3.72
C HIS A 160 -14.04 5.48 -2.41
N GLY A 161 -14.59 6.19 -1.45
CA GLY A 161 -15.00 5.65 -0.15
C GLY A 161 -14.66 6.58 1.02
N PRO A 162 -14.86 6.15 2.28
CA PRO A 162 -14.69 7.00 3.46
C PRO A 162 -13.28 7.58 3.60
N PRO A 163 -13.11 8.72 4.29
CA PRO A 163 -11.79 9.30 4.55
C PRO A 163 -10.94 8.40 5.46
N GLY A 164 -9.61 8.45 5.27
CA GLY A 164 -8.65 7.73 6.11
C GLY A 164 -8.52 6.24 5.83
N THR A 165 -9.08 5.73 4.73
CA THR A 165 -8.97 4.32 4.30
C THR A 165 -7.73 4.02 3.45
N GLY A 166 -6.81 4.98 3.29
CA GLY A 166 -5.55 4.78 2.57
C GLY A 166 -5.62 5.03 1.06
N LYS A 167 -6.74 5.53 0.52
CA LYS A 167 -6.89 5.84 -0.91
C LYS A 167 -5.80 6.80 -1.42
N THR A 168 -5.62 7.92 -0.72
CA THR A 168 -4.61 8.93 -1.08
C THR A 168 -3.18 8.41 -0.93
N SER A 169 -2.94 7.50 0.02
CA SER A 169 -1.62 6.87 0.18
C SER A 169 -1.27 5.90 -0.97
N LEU A 170 -2.25 5.41 -1.73
CA LEU A 170 -2.01 4.74 -3.00
C LEU A 170 -1.66 5.74 -4.10
N TYR A 171 -2.18 6.97 -4.01
CA TYR A 171 -1.98 8.06 -4.97
C TYR A 171 -2.13 9.41 -4.29
N GLU A 172 -1.15 10.27 -4.38
CA GLU A 172 -1.30 11.66 -3.95
C GLU A 172 -1.80 12.52 -5.12
N VAL A 173 -3.11 12.50 -5.36
CA VAL A 173 -3.75 13.55 -6.17
C VAL A 173 -5.09 13.90 -5.53
N GLU A 174 -5.17 15.02 -4.88
CA GLU A 174 -6.40 15.54 -4.30
C GLU A 174 -7.10 16.51 -5.26
N THR A 175 -8.31 16.13 -5.64
CA THR A 175 -9.55 16.88 -5.77
C THR A 175 -9.68 18.05 -6.74
N LEU A 176 -10.24 17.72 -7.91
CA LEU A 176 -10.99 18.72 -8.69
C LEU A 176 -12.38 18.25 -9.16
N ALA A 177 -12.83 17.06 -8.77
CA ALA A 177 -14.11 16.52 -9.22
C ALA A 177 -15.19 16.58 -8.14
N ARG A 178 -15.76 17.75 -7.90
CA ARG A 178 -17.05 17.90 -7.23
C ARG A 178 -18.19 17.60 -8.20
N SER A 179 -19.23 16.90 -7.73
CA SER A 179 -20.41 16.59 -8.55
C SER A 179 -21.14 17.87 -9.00
N ARG A 180 -21.59 17.88 -10.25
CA ARG A 180 -22.45 18.93 -10.80
C ARG A 180 -23.78 19.08 -10.05
N SER A 181 -24.23 18.02 -9.39
CA SER A 181 -25.47 18.06 -8.60
C SER A 181 -25.36 18.95 -7.37
N SER A 182 -24.19 19.09 -6.74
CA SER A 182 -23.96 19.99 -5.63
C SER A 182 -23.98 21.46 -6.04
N SER A 183 -23.60 21.75 -7.30
CA SER A 183 -23.62 23.10 -7.87
C SER A 183 -25.02 23.57 -8.27
N LEU A 184 -25.95 22.62 -8.52
CA LEU A 184 -27.34 22.95 -8.87
C LEU A 184 -28.21 23.32 -7.65
N ASN A 185 -27.75 23.04 -6.43
CA ASN A 185 -28.46 23.37 -5.20
C ASN A 185 -28.20 24.83 -4.70
N GLY A 186 -27.76 25.70 -5.56
CA GLY A 186 -28.09 27.14 -5.46
C GLY A 186 -27.07 28.05 -4.80
N ASN A 187 -25.89 27.60 -4.38
CA ASN A 187 -24.92 28.49 -3.72
C ASN A 187 -23.46 28.41 -4.22
N GLU A 188 -23.17 27.67 -5.28
CA GLU A 188 -21.84 27.69 -5.88
C GLU A 188 -21.84 28.40 -7.25
N PRO A 189 -20.85 29.28 -7.49
CA PRO A 189 -20.76 30.06 -8.72
C PRO A 189 -20.62 29.17 -9.97
N SER A 190 -21.04 29.69 -11.11
CA SER A 190 -20.81 29.10 -12.46
C SER A 190 -19.35 28.72 -12.72
N ASP A 191 -18.42 29.19 -11.92
CA ASP A 191 -16.98 28.93 -12.02
C ASP A 191 -16.61 27.52 -11.59
N ALA A 192 -17.29 26.92 -10.61
CA ALA A 192 -17.05 25.53 -10.22
C ALA A 192 -17.39 24.55 -11.37
N LEU A 193 -18.47 24.78 -12.11
CA LEU A 193 -18.83 24.01 -13.30
C LEU A 193 -17.82 24.18 -14.44
N ARG A 194 -17.26 25.38 -14.60
CA ARG A 194 -16.22 25.63 -15.60
C ARG A 194 -14.93 24.87 -15.26
N VAL A 195 -14.54 24.85 -13.97
CA VAL A 195 -13.37 24.09 -13.51
C VAL A 195 -13.55 22.60 -13.77
N VAL A 196 -14.70 22.01 -13.42
CA VAL A 196 -14.97 20.60 -13.70
C VAL A 196 -14.90 20.30 -15.19
N ASN A 197 -15.52 21.12 -16.05
CA ASN A 197 -15.46 20.95 -17.50
C ASN A 197 -14.04 21.10 -18.04
N ALA A 198 -13.25 22.04 -17.52
CA ALA A 198 -11.84 22.20 -17.90
C ALA A 198 -11.03 20.96 -17.55
N VAL A 199 -11.19 20.40 -16.33
CA VAL A 199 -10.54 19.14 -15.90
C VAL A 199 -10.91 18.00 -16.83
N LEU A 200 -12.19 17.79 -17.11
CA LEU A 200 -12.65 16.73 -18.02
C LEU A 200 -12.05 16.89 -19.42
N THR A 201 -11.95 18.12 -19.93
CA THR A 201 -11.31 18.40 -21.22
C THR A 201 -9.82 18.07 -21.20
N HIS A 202 -9.12 18.45 -20.12
CA HIS A 202 -7.70 18.10 -19.96
C HIS A 202 -7.49 16.60 -19.83
N LEU A 203 -8.35 15.88 -19.11
CA LEU A 203 -8.32 14.43 -19.04
C LEU A 203 -8.44 13.80 -20.42
N ASP A 204 -9.34 14.31 -21.28
CA ASP A 204 -9.49 13.82 -22.65
C ASP A 204 -8.28 14.15 -23.54
N MET A 205 -7.59 15.27 -23.29
CA MET A 205 -6.33 15.59 -24.00
C MET A 205 -5.18 14.69 -23.59
N ILE A 206 -5.06 14.40 -22.30
CA ILE A 206 -3.98 13.56 -21.74
C ILE A 206 -4.06 12.11 -22.25
N LYS A 207 -5.23 11.59 -22.59
CA LYS A 207 -5.41 10.26 -23.21
C LYS A 207 -4.59 10.07 -24.50
N ARG A 208 -4.15 11.15 -25.16
CA ARG A 208 -3.30 11.06 -26.37
C ARG A 208 -1.88 10.58 -26.05
N TYR A 209 -1.45 10.68 -24.79
CA TYR A 209 -0.12 10.27 -24.36
C TYR A 209 -0.15 8.83 -23.82
N PRO A 210 0.49 7.85 -24.49
CA PRO A 210 0.39 6.44 -24.13
C PRO A 210 1.05 6.10 -22.79
N ASN A 211 1.96 6.93 -22.34
CA ASN A 211 2.76 6.76 -21.12
C ASN A 211 2.17 7.47 -19.88
N VAL A 212 0.92 7.92 -19.94
CA VAL A 212 0.25 8.60 -18.81
C VAL A 212 -0.81 7.69 -18.21
N LEU A 213 -0.79 7.56 -16.90
CA LEU A 213 -1.82 6.93 -16.06
C LEU A 213 -2.35 7.97 -15.08
N ILE A 214 -3.67 8.07 -14.97
CA ILE A 214 -4.34 9.02 -14.10
C ILE A 214 -5.03 8.22 -12.98
N LEU A 215 -4.69 8.59 -11.75
CA LEU A 215 -5.21 7.95 -10.55
C LEU A 215 -5.95 9.03 -9.75
N THR A 216 -7.25 8.83 -9.53
CA THR A 216 -8.10 9.79 -8.84
C THR A 216 -8.66 9.20 -7.56
N THR A 217 -8.80 10.02 -6.51
CA THR A 217 -9.41 9.60 -5.25
C THR A 217 -10.55 10.53 -4.87
N SER A 218 -11.62 9.96 -4.27
CA SER A 218 -12.72 10.74 -3.72
C SER A 218 -13.09 10.24 -2.33
N ASN A 219 -13.36 11.17 -1.42
CA ASN A 219 -13.87 10.88 -0.09
C ASN A 219 -15.41 10.92 -0.01
N ILE A 220 -16.06 11.44 -1.05
CA ILE A 220 -17.52 11.62 -1.12
C ILE A 220 -18.03 10.81 -2.31
N THR A 221 -18.59 9.64 -2.05
CA THR A 221 -19.06 8.72 -3.09
C THR A 221 -20.24 9.30 -3.88
N ASP A 222 -21.17 9.96 -3.18
CA ASP A 222 -22.43 10.46 -3.78
C ASP A 222 -22.27 11.80 -4.53
N ALA A 223 -21.08 12.44 -4.42
CA ALA A 223 -20.81 13.73 -5.04
C ALA A 223 -19.81 13.66 -6.22
N ILE A 224 -19.49 12.46 -6.70
CA ILE A 224 -18.61 12.30 -7.85
C ILE A 224 -19.39 12.60 -9.13
N ASP A 225 -18.81 13.43 -10.00
CA ASP A 225 -19.43 13.75 -11.30
C ASP A 225 -19.53 12.49 -12.17
N VAL A 226 -20.72 12.23 -12.72
CA VAL A 226 -21.00 11.06 -13.59
C VAL A 226 -20.05 11.02 -14.78
N ALA A 227 -19.67 12.18 -15.35
CA ALA A 227 -18.75 12.24 -16.48
C ALA A 227 -17.33 11.79 -16.11
N LEU A 228 -16.89 11.96 -14.85
CA LEU A 228 -15.63 11.38 -14.38
C LEU A 228 -15.77 9.86 -14.16
N ILE A 229 -16.91 9.42 -13.63
CA ILE A 229 -17.20 8.00 -13.45
C ILE A 229 -17.17 7.26 -14.79
N ASP A 230 -17.78 7.82 -15.85
CA ASP A 230 -17.78 7.23 -17.19
C ASP A 230 -16.37 7.11 -17.79
N ARG A 231 -15.50 8.07 -17.46
CA ARG A 231 -14.12 8.06 -17.97
C ARG A 231 -13.20 7.11 -17.23
N ALA A 232 -13.56 6.70 -16.01
CA ALA A 232 -12.74 5.79 -15.24
C ALA A 232 -12.88 4.35 -15.76
N ASP A 233 -11.77 3.69 -16.09
CA ASP A 233 -11.74 2.29 -16.49
C ASP A 233 -11.94 1.38 -15.28
N ILE A 234 -11.31 1.74 -14.13
CA ILE A 234 -11.50 1.06 -12.85
C ILE A 234 -12.18 2.03 -11.87
N LYS A 235 -13.23 1.53 -11.22
CA LYS A 235 -13.98 2.23 -10.18
C LYS A 235 -13.99 1.34 -8.94
N GLN A 236 -13.08 1.62 -8.01
CA GLN A 236 -12.87 0.77 -6.85
C GLN A 236 -13.32 1.47 -5.56
N TYR A 237 -14.29 0.86 -4.88
CA TYR A 237 -14.66 1.28 -3.54
C TYR A 237 -13.67 0.73 -2.50
N ILE A 238 -13.15 1.61 -1.66
CA ILE A 238 -12.29 1.25 -0.54
C ILE A 238 -13.00 1.63 0.75
N GLY A 239 -13.56 0.62 1.39
CA GLY A 239 -14.29 0.77 2.65
C GLY A 239 -13.41 0.85 3.88
N LEU A 240 -14.06 0.84 5.04
CA LEU A 240 -13.37 0.68 6.32
C LEU A 240 -12.84 -0.76 6.43
N PRO A 241 -11.71 -0.97 7.12
CA PRO A 241 -11.07 -2.28 7.19
C PRO A 241 -11.91 -3.29 7.99
N SER A 242 -11.88 -4.55 7.57
CA SER A 242 -12.46 -5.69 8.29
C SER A 242 -11.67 -6.01 9.56
N ILE A 243 -12.19 -6.93 10.37
CA ILE A 243 -11.50 -7.43 11.58
C ILE A 243 -10.14 -8.01 11.21
N GLU A 244 -10.06 -8.74 10.09
CA GLU A 244 -8.83 -9.32 9.57
C GLU A 244 -7.79 -8.26 9.22
N ALA A 245 -8.20 -7.23 8.49
CA ALA A 245 -7.33 -6.11 8.13
C ALA A 245 -6.91 -5.29 9.36
N ILE A 246 -7.83 -5.05 10.30
CA ILE A 246 -7.53 -4.37 11.57
C ILE A 246 -6.48 -5.14 12.37
N TYR A 247 -6.65 -6.46 12.49
CA TYR A 247 -5.69 -7.33 13.16
C TYR A 247 -4.30 -7.25 12.52
N GLN A 248 -4.23 -7.27 11.19
CA GLN A 248 -2.97 -7.14 10.46
C GLN A 248 -2.34 -5.75 10.65
N ILE A 249 -3.14 -4.67 10.61
CA ILE A 249 -2.68 -3.30 10.86
C ILE A 249 -2.04 -3.20 12.26
N TYR A 250 -2.73 -3.66 13.29
CA TYR A 250 -2.17 -3.65 14.65
C TYR A 250 -0.94 -4.54 14.79
N SER A 251 -0.95 -5.73 14.17
CA SER A 251 0.20 -6.62 14.17
C SER A 251 1.44 -5.98 13.54
N THR A 252 1.25 -5.21 12.45
CA THR A 252 2.33 -4.47 11.79
C THR A 252 2.86 -3.35 12.70
N CYS A 253 1.97 -2.59 13.35
CA CYS A 253 2.36 -1.56 14.31
C CYS A 253 3.12 -2.14 15.51
N ILE A 254 2.66 -3.28 16.05
CA ILE A 254 3.33 -3.96 17.17
C ILE A 254 4.73 -4.44 16.78
N LYS A 255 4.89 -5.01 15.57
CA LYS A 255 6.20 -5.41 15.06
C LYS A 255 7.17 -4.22 14.98
N GLU A 256 6.70 -3.08 14.49
CA GLU A 256 7.49 -1.85 14.44
C GLU A 256 7.92 -1.39 15.84
N LEU A 257 6.99 -1.36 16.79
CA LEU A 257 7.29 -1.00 18.19
C LEU A 257 8.26 -1.99 18.85
N GLN A 258 8.23 -3.26 18.47
CA GLN A 258 9.21 -4.25 18.90
C GLN A 258 10.60 -4.02 18.29
N GLN A 259 10.68 -3.70 17.01
CA GLN A 259 11.93 -3.38 16.34
C GLN A 259 12.59 -2.13 16.91
N CYS A 260 11.78 -1.12 17.26
CA CYS A 260 12.23 0.10 17.92
C CYS A 260 12.54 -0.08 19.43
N GLY A 261 12.33 -1.27 20.00
CA GLY A 261 12.64 -1.56 21.41
C GLY A 261 11.67 -0.91 22.41
N ILE A 262 10.46 -0.56 21.99
CA ILE A 262 9.40 -0.06 22.88
C ILE A 262 8.64 -1.22 23.49
N ILE A 263 8.38 -2.28 22.73
CA ILE A 263 7.77 -3.53 23.20
C ILE A 263 8.85 -4.62 23.24
N CYS A 264 8.79 -5.52 24.21
CA CYS A 264 9.72 -6.63 24.35
C CYS A 264 9.70 -7.52 23.08
N THR A 265 10.89 -7.78 22.50
CA THR A 265 11.04 -8.48 21.21
C THR A 265 10.81 -9.98 21.25
N ARG A 266 10.79 -10.59 22.43
CA ARG A 266 10.64 -12.06 22.60
C ARG A 266 9.21 -12.57 22.45
N GLU A 267 8.25 -11.67 22.24
CA GLU A 267 6.82 -11.97 22.27
C GLU A 267 6.25 -11.96 20.87
N LEU A 268 5.77 -13.11 20.41
CA LEU A 268 5.25 -13.30 19.04
C LEU A 268 3.71 -13.31 19.04
N LEU A 269 3.14 -12.70 18.00
CA LEU A 269 1.73 -12.82 17.65
C LEU A 269 1.57 -13.86 16.55
N LEU A 270 0.52 -14.67 16.64
CA LEU A 270 0.18 -15.65 15.63
C LEU A 270 -0.66 -15.01 14.51
N PRO A 271 -0.48 -15.43 13.26
CA PRO A 271 -1.37 -15.04 12.17
C PRO A 271 -2.81 -15.51 12.45
N LEU A 272 -3.80 -14.71 12.04
CA LEU A 272 -5.21 -14.94 12.36
C LEU A 272 -5.74 -16.30 11.86
N HIS A 273 -5.25 -16.79 10.71
CA HIS A 273 -5.63 -18.10 10.17
C HIS A 273 -5.25 -19.26 11.10
N ARG A 274 -4.14 -19.16 11.85
CA ARG A 274 -3.72 -20.18 12.83
C ARG A 274 -4.61 -20.17 14.07
N LEU A 275 -5.17 -19.01 14.46
CA LEU A 275 -6.09 -18.91 15.59
C LEU A 275 -7.43 -19.61 15.30
N ARG A 276 -7.89 -19.65 14.06
CA ARG A 276 -9.11 -20.35 13.67
C ARG A 276 -8.96 -21.89 13.82
N ILE A 277 -7.80 -22.42 13.49
CA ILE A 277 -7.50 -23.85 13.59
C ILE A 277 -7.40 -24.29 15.07
N SER A 278 -6.83 -23.44 15.93
CA SER A 278 -6.73 -23.74 17.38
C SER A 278 -8.08 -23.68 18.09
N ALA A 279 -9.00 -22.83 17.66
CA ALA A 279 -10.34 -22.71 18.24
C ALA A 279 -11.25 -23.93 17.95
N GLU A 280 -10.97 -24.70 16.90
CA GLU A 280 -11.70 -25.93 16.57
C GLU A 280 -11.26 -27.14 17.40
N ASN A 281 -10.14 -27.05 18.13
CA ASN A 281 -9.63 -28.10 19.01
C ASN A 281 -9.95 -27.79 20.47
N GLU A 282 -11.13 -28.15 20.94
CA GLU A 282 -11.69 -27.86 22.29
C GLU A 282 -10.90 -28.40 23.49
N GLN A 283 -9.78 -29.10 23.30
CA GLN A 283 -9.02 -29.76 24.38
C GLN A 283 -7.64 -29.15 24.64
N HIS A 284 -7.32 -28.00 24.08
CA HIS A 284 -5.99 -27.41 24.21
C HIS A 284 -6.03 -26.16 25.11
N GLU A 285 -5.29 -26.18 26.21
CA GLU A 285 -5.02 -24.94 26.96
C GLU A 285 -4.26 -23.96 26.04
N PRO A 286 -4.77 -22.73 25.85
CA PRO A 286 -4.15 -21.79 24.90
C PRO A 286 -2.73 -21.44 25.38
N ARG A 287 -1.76 -21.64 24.51
CA ARG A 287 -0.38 -21.20 24.76
C ARG A 287 -0.36 -19.67 24.95
N LEU A 288 0.61 -19.14 25.66
CA LEU A 288 0.72 -17.71 25.96
C LEU A 288 0.63 -16.81 24.71
N ASN A 289 1.20 -17.24 23.58
CA ASN A 289 1.13 -16.54 22.29
C ASN A 289 -0.28 -16.59 21.69
N GLU A 290 -1.03 -17.66 21.89
CA GLU A 290 -2.42 -17.78 21.47
C GLU A 290 -3.33 -16.85 22.26
N SER A 291 -3.17 -16.80 23.59
CA SER A 291 -3.93 -15.90 24.46
C SER A 291 -3.73 -14.42 24.08
N ARG A 292 -2.50 -14.00 23.81
CA ARG A 292 -2.18 -12.63 23.38
C ARG A 292 -2.77 -12.32 21.99
N SER A 293 -2.72 -13.29 21.10
CA SER A 293 -3.27 -13.15 19.75
C SER A 293 -4.80 -13.08 19.77
N LEU A 294 -5.45 -13.86 20.64
CA LEU A 294 -6.90 -13.77 20.88
C LEU A 294 -7.29 -12.40 21.48
N LYS A 295 -6.50 -11.89 22.44
CA LYS A 295 -6.70 -10.55 22.99
C LYS A 295 -6.59 -9.47 21.93
N LEU A 296 -5.59 -9.55 21.02
CA LEU A 296 -5.48 -8.62 19.91
C LEU A 296 -6.67 -8.74 18.95
N ARG A 297 -7.19 -9.94 18.70
CA ARG A 297 -8.40 -10.15 17.92
C ARG A 297 -9.62 -9.46 18.55
N THR A 298 -9.81 -9.60 19.87
CA THR A 298 -10.88 -8.89 20.59
C THR A 298 -10.75 -7.37 20.45
N ILE A 299 -9.52 -6.84 20.52
CA ILE A 299 -9.28 -5.41 20.30
C ILE A 299 -9.61 -5.01 18.86
N ALA A 300 -9.29 -5.87 17.89
CA ALA A 300 -9.65 -5.63 16.49
C ALA A 300 -11.18 -5.60 16.30
N GLU A 301 -11.92 -6.50 16.95
CA GLU A 301 -13.39 -6.51 16.96
C GLU A 301 -13.97 -5.22 17.59
N GLN A 302 -13.40 -4.73 18.68
CA GLN A 302 -13.76 -3.46 19.31
C GLN A 302 -13.44 -2.23 18.43
N SER A 303 -12.51 -2.38 17.50
CA SER A 303 -12.04 -1.31 16.61
C SER A 303 -12.79 -1.26 15.27
N VAL A 304 -13.76 -2.14 15.04
CA VAL A 304 -14.59 -2.12 13.83
C VAL A 304 -15.29 -0.77 13.68
N GLY A 305 -15.22 -0.19 12.48
CA GLY A 305 -15.74 1.16 12.21
C GLY A 305 -14.70 2.26 12.26
N LEU A 306 -13.46 1.99 12.74
CA LEU A 306 -12.36 2.92 12.67
C LEU A 306 -11.67 2.88 11.30
N SER A 307 -11.25 4.07 10.82
CA SER A 307 -10.47 4.16 9.59
C SER A 307 -9.03 3.67 9.80
N GLY A 308 -8.35 3.25 8.72
CA GLY A 308 -6.95 2.84 8.75
C GLY A 308 -6.02 3.91 9.35
N ARG A 309 -6.30 5.19 9.08
CA ARG A 309 -5.59 6.32 9.70
C ARG A 309 -5.76 6.36 11.21
N THR A 310 -6.98 6.16 11.69
CA THR A 310 -7.28 6.14 13.13
C THR A 310 -6.63 4.93 13.79
N LEU A 311 -6.75 3.75 13.21
CA LEU A 311 -6.13 2.52 13.74
C LEU A 311 -4.62 2.67 13.94
N ARG A 312 -3.91 3.30 13.00
CA ARG A 312 -2.46 3.54 13.12
C ARG A 312 -2.07 4.56 14.19
N LYS A 313 -3.01 5.40 14.64
CA LYS A 313 -2.81 6.34 15.75
C LYS A 313 -2.99 5.66 17.11
N MET A 314 -3.82 4.62 17.21
CA MET A 314 -4.14 3.96 18.48
C MET A 314 -2.91 3.45 19.24
N PRO A 315 -1.90 2.80 18.61
CA PRO A 315 -0.67 2.38 19.31
C PRO A 315 0.07 3.53 19.97
N PHE A 316 0.18 4.68 19.29
CA PHE A 316 0.79 5.88 19.88
C PHE A 316 -0.02 6.40 21.07
N ILE A 317 -1.35 6.49 20.93
CA ILE A 317 -2.26 6.93 22.00
C ILE A 317 -2.17 5.99 23.21
N ALA A 318 -2.09 4.68 22.99
CA ALA A 318 -1.91 3.68 24.03
C ALA A 318 -0.62 3.94 24.83
N CYS A 319 0.49 4.16 24.13
CA CYS A 319 1.76 4.50 24.78
C CYS A 319 1.68 5.84 25.52
N ALA A 320 1.15 6.88 24.89
CA ALA A 320 1.17 8.23 25.43
C ALA A 320 0.29 8.39 26.68
N LEU A 321 -0.88 7.74 26.73
CA LEU A 321 -1.85 7.95 27.79
C LEU A 321 -1.83 6.86 28.89
N PHE A 322 -1.47 5.64 28.57
CA PHE A 322 -1.64 4.50 29.48
C PHE A 322 -0.33 3.80 29.85
N ILE A 323 0.80 4.13 29.22
CA ILE A 323 2.10 3.53 29.49
C ILE A 323 3.04 4.61 30.03
N LYS A 324 3.68 4.31 31.18
CA LYS A 324 4.63 5.24 31.84
C LYS A 324 6.09 4.78 31.73
N THR A 325 6.34 3.58 31.21
CA THR A 325 7.67 2.96 31.13
C THR A 325 8.21 3.00 29.71
N LYS A 326 9.55 3.04 29.57
CA LYS A 326 10.20 3.06 28.24
C LYS A 326 10.12 1.72 27.50
N LEU A 327 10.08 0.61 28.26
CA LEU A 327 9.97 -0.75 27.72
C LEU A 327 8.81 -1.47 28.42
N VAL A 328 7.95 -2.11 27.64
CA VAL A 328 6.76 -2.81 28.15
C VAL A 328 6.65 -4.22 27.58
N SER A 329 5.97 -5.12 28.31
CA SER A 329 5.56 -6.41 27.75
C SER A 329 4.40 -6.23 26.77
N LEU A 330 4.27 -7.16 25.82
CA LEU A 330 3.18 -7.16 24.85
C LEU A 330 1.81 -7.17 25.55
N GLU A 331 1.68 -7.87 26.68
CA GLU A 331 0.43 -7.97 27.43
C GLU A 331 -0.02 -6.62 27.99
N VAL A 332 0.89 -5.90 28.65
CA VAL A 332 0.62 -4.55 29.15
C VAL A 332 0.30 -3.58 28.03
N PHE A 333 0.98 -3.72 26.88
CA PHE A 333 0.68 -2.92 25.71
C PHE A 333 -0.71 -3.20 25.15
N LEU A 334 -1.13 -4.47 25.06
CA LEU A 334 -2.47 -4.84 24.59
C LEU A 334 -3.58 -4.29 25.52
N ASP A 335 -3.36 -4.29 26.84
CA ASP A 335 -4.29 -3.66 27.78
C ASP A 335 -4.38 -2.15 27.57
N ALA A 336 -3.26 -1.50 27.33
CA ALA A 336 -3.22 -0.08 27.03
C ALA A 336 -3.90 0.24 25.67
N LEU A 337 -3.71 -0.61 24.67
CA LEU A 337 -4.33 -0.48 23.36
C LEU A 337 -5.87 -0.62 23.45
N SER A 338 -6.36 -1.59 24.21
CA SER A 338 -7.81 -1.75 24.44
C SER A 338 -8.41 -0.49 25.09
N LYS A 339 -7.75 0.05 26.13
CA LYS A 339 -8.18 1.30 26.79
C LYS A 339 -8.14 2.50 25.83
N ALA A 340 -7.16 2.57 24.93
CA ALA A 340 -7.07 3.64 23.94
C ALA A 340 -8.23 3.60 22.94
N VAL A 341 -8.61 2.41 22.48
CA VAL A 341 -9.76 2.20 21.59
C VAL A 341 -11.06 2.57 22.31
N GLU A 342 -11.25 2.10 23.55
CA GLU A 342 -12.44 2.42 24.34
C GLU A 342 -12.57 3.92 24.58
N LYS A 343 -11.47 4.59 24.98
CA LYS A 343 -11.44 6.03 25.15
C LYS A 343 -11.80 6.77 23.86
N HIS A 344 -11.25 6.34 22.73
CA HIS A 344 -11.56 6.96 21.43
C HIS A 344 -13.06 6.92 21.13
N TRP A 345 -13.73 5.78 21.36
CA TRP A 345 -15.18 5.66 21.17
C TRP A 345 -15.99 6.53 22.13
N GLN A 346 -15.52 6.67 23.37
CA GLN A 346 -16.14 7.59 24.34
C GLN A 346 -16.00 9.04 23.89
N ASP A 347 -14.81 9.44 23.43
CA ASP A 347 -14.56 10.80 22.94
C ASP A 347 -15.42 11.12 21.71
N VAL A 348 -15.57 10.17 20.78
CA VAL A 348 -16.45 10.33 19.59
C VAL A 348 -17.92 10.46 20.01
N LYS A 349 -18.41 9.64 20.95
CA LYS A 349 -19.77 9.76 21.46
C LYS A 349 -20.02 11.13 22.08
N ASN A 350 -19.07 11.62 22.89
CA ASN A 350 -19.20 12.92 23.53
C ASN A 350 -19.25 14.08 22.52
N LEU A 351 -18.52 14.00 21.41
CA LEU A 351 -18.59 15.00 20.34
C LEU A 351 -19.96 15.04 19.66
N HIS A 352 -20.61 13.89 19.47
CA HIS A 352 -21.94 13.83 18.84
C HIS A 352 -23.09 14.24 19.76
N VAL A 353 -22.87 14.32 21.08
CA VAL A 353 -23.88 14.79 22.06
C VAL A 353 -23.92 16.33 22.12
N HIS A 354 -22.88 17.00 21.62
CA HIS A 354 -22.76 18.48 21.69
C HIS A 354 -23.00 19.15 20.33
N VAL A 355 -23.43 18.41 19.31
CA VAL A 355 -23.89 18.89 18.00
C VAL A 355 -25.38 18.60 17.83
#